data_ac14a1c732f6f931fc6298f6826f7ae3
#
_entry.id   ac14a1c732f6f931fc6298f6826f7ae3
#
_cell.length_a   1.000
_cell.length_b   1.000
_cell.length_c   1.000
_cell.angle_alpha   90.00
_cell.angle_beta   90.00
_cell.angle_gamma   90.00
#
_symmetry.space_group_name_H-M   'P 1'
#
loop_
_entity.id
_entity.type
_entity.pdbx_description
1 polymer ?
#
loop_
_entity_poly.entity_id
_entity_poly.type
_entity_poly.pdbx_seq_one_letter_code
_entity_poly.pdbx_strand_id
1 'polypeptide(L)'
;VRSRGLGDVYKRQVPTERLSAYHIGFVIGPCINASGRLDTAKRALELLEVKNRREAVMMAEDLKALNDSRKEMTEKGVEQAVEQIETTDLKEDRVLVVYLPDCHESIAGIIAGRLKEKYYKPVFVLTQGEHGIKGSGRSIESYHMFEEMCKCRALFTKFGGHKLAAGLSLEEENVERFRNCLLYTSPSPRDRTR
;
A
#
# COMPACT_ATOMS: atom_id res chain seq x y z
N VAL A 1 16.23 -13.71 24.62
CA VAL A 1 17.07 -12.53 24.28
C VAL A 1 16.16 -11.31 24.34
N ARG A 2 16.34 -10.43 25.35
CA ARG A 2 15.59 -9.17 25.46
C ARG A 2 16.26 -8.16 24.54
N SER A 3 15.66 -7.86 23.38
CA SER A 3 16.08 -6.74 22.56
C SER A 3 15.78 -5.43 23.32
N ARG A 4 16.82 -4.76 23.77
CA ARG A 4 16.69 -3.49 24.54
C ARG A 4 16.17 -2.34 23.66
N GLY A 5 16.43 -2.36 22.36
CA GLY A 5 16.03 -1.32 21.42
C GLY A 5 14.52 -1.20 21.20
N LEU A 6 13.82 -2.31 21.07
CA LEU A 6 12.35 -2.34 20.94
C LEU A 6 11.64 -1.74 22.17
N GLY A 7 12.21 -1.88 23.37
CA GLY A 7 11.64 -1.32 24.59
C GLY A 7 11.64 0.21 24.62
N ASP A 8 12.59 0.88 23.95
CA ASP A 8 12.73 2.32 23.98
C ASP A 8 11.88 3.07 22.93
N VAL A 9 11.64 2.50 21.76
CA VAL A 9 10.58 2.95 20.81
C VAL A 9 9.23 2.97 21.51
N TYR A 10 9.04 1.98 22.35
CA TYR A 10 7.82 1.73 23.06
C TYR A 10 7.55 2.70 24.21
N LYS A 11 8.59 3.06 24.99
CA LYS A 11 8.47 3.90 26.19
C LYS A 11 7.90 5.29 25.94
N ARG A 12 8.01 5.82 24.73
CA ARG A 12 7.49 7.15 24.36
C ARG A 12 6.02 7.13 23.90
N GLN A 13 5.46 5.96 23.61
CA GLN A 13 4.09 5.86 23.07
C GLN A 13 3.13 5.06 23.95
N VAL A 14 3.63 4.17 24.83
CA VAL A 14 2.80 3.29 25.68
C VAL A 14 3.48 3.03 27.03
N PRO A 15 2.74 2.98 28.15
CA PRO A 15 3.28 2.59 29.45
C PRO A 15 3.86 1.17 29.40
N THR A 16 5.14 1.02 29.81
CA THR A 16 5.93 -0.21 29.67
C THR A 16 5.41 -1.41 30.47
N GLU A 17 4.46 -1.21 31.34
CA GLU A 17 3.96 -2.23 32.26
C GLU A 17 2.96 -3.21 31.63
N ARG A 18 2.49 -2.94 30.40
CA ARG A 18 1.46 -3.75 29.72
C ARG A 18 1.72 -3.97 28.23
N LEU A 19 2.91 -4.49 27.89
CA LEU A 19 3.19 -4.95 26.51
C LEU A 19 2.28 -6.12 26.15
N SER A 20 1.51 -5.97 25.06
CA SER A 20 0.65 -7.02 24.52
C SER A 20 0.97 -7.28 23.04
N ALA A 21 0.45 -8.36 22.48
CA ALA A 21 0.56 -8.68 21.05
C ALA A 21 0.05 -7.54 20.16
N TYR A 22 -0.97 -6.80 20.60
CA TYR A 22 -1.48 -5.61 19.92
C TYR A 22 -0.38 -4.56 19.70
N HIS A 23 0.39 -4.25 20.73
CA HIS A 23 1.46 -3.26 20.64
C HIS A 23 2.58 -3.70 19.70
N ILE A 24 2.89 -4.99 19.67
CA ILE A 24 3.87 -5.55 18.73
C ILE A 24 3.35 -5.41 17.30
N GLY A 25 2.10 -5.78 17.04
CA GLY A 25 1.52 -5.79 15.71
C GLY A 25 1.18 -4.39 15.16
N PHE A 26 0.64 -3.50 16.00
CA PHE A 26 0.04 -2.24 15.55
C PHE A 26 0.82 -0.98 15.93
N VAL A 27 1.81 -1.07 16.82
CA VAL A 27 2.67 0.06 17.20
C VAL A 27 4.10 -0.15 16.71
N ILE A 28 4.74 -1.25 17.08
CA ILE A 28 6.15 -1.53 16.76
C ILE A 28 6.29 -2.04 15.33
N GLY A 29 5.47 -2.99 14.92
CA GLY A 29 5.50 -3.59 13.59
C GLY A 29 5.42 -2.58 12.44
N PRO A 30 4.52 -1.59 12.50
CA PRO A 30 4.50 -0.51 11.51
C PRO A 30 5.79 0.31 11.39
N CYS A 31 6.49 0.56 12.51
CA CYS A 31 7.78 1.26 12.50
C CYS A 31 8.88 0.41 11.84
N ILE A 32 8.93 -0.88 12.15
CA ILE A 32 9.83 -1.84 11.52
C ILE A 32 9.54 -1.94 10.02
N ASN A 33 8.27 -2.10 9.64
CA ASN A 33 7.87 -2.21 8.24
C ASN A 33 8.12 -0.93 7.43
N ALA A 34 8.12 0.24 8.07
CA ALA A 34 8.38 1.52 7.39
C ALA A 34 9.80 1.60 6.84
N SER A 35 10.79 1.03 7.52
CA SER A 35 12.17 0.99 7.01
C SER A 35 12.27 0.23 5.69
N GLY A 36 11.66 -0.94 5.59
CA GLY A 36 11.66 -1.73 4.35
C GLY A 36 10.86 -1.13 3.19
N ARG A 37 10.05 -0.09 3.46
CA ARG A 37 9.26 0.62 2.43
C ARG A 37 9.95 1.88 1.91
N LEU A 38 10.51 2.68 2.81
CA LEU A 38 11.06 4.02 2.52
C LEU A 38 12.59 4.06 2.52
N ASP A 39 13.24 3.01 3.02
CA ASP A 39 14.68 2.90 3.12
C ASP A 39 15.09 1.43 2.95
N THR A 40 15.74 0.84 3.92
CA THR A 40 16.17 -0.58 3.90
C THR A 40 15.72 -1.32 5.16
N ALA A 41 15.21 -2.54 4.98
CA ALA A 41 14.84 -3.43 6.09
C ALA A 41 16.03 -3.75 7.01
N LYS A 42 17.28 -3.56 6.56
CA LYS A 42 18.49 -3.76 7.35
C LYS A 42 18.51 -2.89 8.61
N ARG A 43 18.01 -1.64 8.53
CA ARG A 43 17.93 -0.75 9.72
C ARG A 43 17.10 -1.34 10.87
N ALA A 44 16.02 -2.03 10.54
CA ALA A 44 15.22 -2.70 11.56
C ALA A 44 15.96 -3.90 12.17
N LEU A 45 16.72 -4.65 11.37
CA LEU A 45 17.55 -5.75 11.86
C LEU A 45 18.67 -5.23 12.78
N GLU A 46 19.37 -4.18 12.38
CA GLU A 46 20.42 -3.54 13.17
C GLU A 46 19.88 -3.07 14.54
N LEU A 47 18.68 -2.49 14.59
CA LEU A 47 18.02 -2.13 15.86
C LEU A 47 17.80 -3.35 16.77
N LEU A 48 17.47 -4.50 16.20
CA LEU A 48 17.26 -5.73 16.98
C LEU A 48 18.56 -6.33 17.53
N GLU A 49 19.68 -6.09 16.85
CA GLU A 49 21.02 -6.64 17.18
C GLU A 49 21.82 -5.71 18.10
N VAL A 50 21.53 -4.40 18.10
CA VAL A 50 22.29 -3.40 18.85
C VAL A 50 22.27 -3.68 20.36
N LYS A 51 23.45 -3.61 20.99
CA LYS A 51 23.63 -3.87 22.43
C LYS A 51 23.67 -2.58 23.26
N ASN A 52 24.08 -1.47 22.63
CA ASN A 52 24.20 -0.18 23.28
C ASN A 52 22.83 0.52 23.35
N ARG A 53 22.39 0.83 24.56
CA ARG A 53 21.09 1.47 24.79
C ARG A 53 20.94 2.83 24.12
N ARG A 54 22.01 3.66 24.12
CA ARG A 54 21.96 5.01 23.54
C ARG A 54 21.79 4.92 22.02
N GLU A 55 22.52 4.05 21.38
CA GLU A 55 22.41 3.77 19.95
C GLU A 55 21.02 3.19 19.62
N ALA A 56 20.52 2.23 20.41
CA ALA A 56 19.18 1.68 20.24
C ALA A 56 18.08 2.74 20.28
N VAL A 57 18.19 3.73 21.16
CA VAL A 57 17.22 4.85 21.25
C VAL A 57 17.24 5.68 19.97
N MET A 58 18.42 6.05 19.48
CA MET A 58 18.56 6.83 18.24
C MET A 58 17.97 6.08 17.03
N MET A 59 18.33 4.81 16.85
CA MET A 59 17.81 3.99 15.74
C MET A 59 16.29 3.82 15.83
N ALA A 60 15.76 3.73 17.04
CA ALA A 60 14.33 3.61 17.27
C ALA A 60 13.58 4.92 16.93
N GLU A 61 14.16 6.07 17.24
CA GLU A 61 13.63 7.38 16.88
C GLU A 61 13.62 7.56 15.34
N ASP A 62 14.66 7.10 14.65
CA ASP A 62 14.74 7.10 13.20
C ASP A 62 13.63 6.24 12.57
N LEU A 63 13.43 5.01 13.06
CA LEU A 63 12.36 4.13 12.55
C LEU A 63 10.97 4.72 12.80
N LYS A 64 10.79 5.41 13.94
CA LYS A 64 9.55 6.12 14.22
C LYS A 64 9.32 7.26 13.23
N ALA A 65 10.35 8.06 12.96
CA ALA A 65 10.28 9.15 12.00
C ALA A 65 9.94 8.66 10.59
N LEU A 66 10.55 7.55 10.14
CA LEU A 66 10.19 6.89 8.87
C LEU A 66 8.72 6.44 8.85
N ASN A 67 8.21 5.89 9.95
CA ASN A 67 6.80 5.50 10.02
C ASN A 67 5.85 6.70 9.99
N ASP A 68 6.21 7.79 10.65
CA ASP A 68 5.41 9.02 10.65
C ASP A 68 5.41 9.66 9.24
N SER A 69 6.56 9.71 8.55
CA SER A 69 6.65 10.13 7.15
C SER A 69 5.80 9.23 6.23
N ARG A 70 5.87 7.91 6.41
CA ARG A 70 5.02 6.97 5.64
C ARG A 70 3.52 7.25 5.84
N LYS A 71 3.09 7.57 7.07
CA LYS A 71 1.68 7.91 7.36
C LYS A 71 1.27 9.19 6.62
N GLU A 72 2.07 10.24 6.74
CA GLU A 72 1.84 11.53 6.09
C GLU A 72 1.74 11.37 4.56
N MET A 73 2.70 10.68 3.95
CA MET A 73 2.67 10.39 2.51
C MET A 73 1.42 9.57 2.12
N THR A 74 1.00 8.62 2.96
CA THR A 74 -0.20 7.82 2.72
C THR A 74 -1.47 8.67 2.80
N GLU A 75 -1.57 9.56 3.79
CA GLU A 75 -2.72 10.46 3.97
C GLU A 75 -2.84 11.43 2.79
N LYS A 76 -1.74 12.08 2.41
CA LYS A 76 -1.67 12.94 1.23
C LYS A 76 -2.07 12.19 -0.05
N GLY A 77 -1.55 10.98 -0.25
CA GLY A 77 -1.90 10.18 -1.43
C GLY A 77 -3.38 9.75 -1.45
N VAL A 78 -3.98 9.46 -0.30
CA VAL A 78 -5.42 9.18 -0.21
C VAL A 78 -6.25 10.42 -0.50
N GLU A 79 -5.87 11.59 0.01
CA GLU A 79 -6.55 12.86 -0.27
C GLU A 79 -6.54 13.18 -1.76
N GLN A 80 -5.37 13.11 -2.41
CA GLN A 80 -5.22 13.31 -3.87
C GLN A 80 -6.07 12.32 -4.68
N ALA A 81 -6.05 11.04 -4.29
CA ALA A 81 -6.84 10.01 -4.95
C ALA A 81 -8.36 10.25 -4.80
N VAL A 82 -8.79 10.65 -3.61
CA VAL A 82 -10.21 10.99 -3.35
C VAL A 82 -10.63 12.19 -4.18
N GLU A 83 -9.83 13.25 -4.22
CA GLU A 83 -10.09 14.43 -5.05
C GLU A 83 -10.24 14.02 -6.53
N GLN A 84 -9.30 13.21 -7.05
CA GLN A 84 -9.36 12.72 -8.43
C GLN A 84 -10.64 11.91 -8.68
N ILE A 85 -11.03 11.01 -7.77
CA ILE A 85 -12.24 10.19 -7.91
C ILE A 85 -13.51 11.04 -7.87
N GLU A 86 -13.60 12.00 -6.94
CA GLU A 86 -14.83 12.79 -6.73
C GLU A 86 -15.01 13.89 -7.80
N THR A 87 -13.93 14.34 -8.44
CA THR A 87 -13.97 15.43 -9.45
C THR A 87 -14.01 14.93 -10.89
N THR A 88 -13.90 13.62 -11.12
CA THR A 88 -13.88 13.00 -12.46
C THR A 88 -14.90 11.88 -12.59
N ASP A 89 -15.03 11.31 -13.79
CA ASP A 89 -15.90 10.16 -14.10
C ASP A 89 -15.46 8.85 -13.41
N LEU A 90 -14.29 8.84 -12.76
CA LEU A 90 -13.78 7.67 -12.01
C LEU A 90 -14.78 7.19 -10.96
N LYS A 91 -15.55 8.10 -10.37
CA LYS A 91 -16.56 7.76 -9.36
C LYS A 91 -17.59 6.74 -9.87
N GLU A 92 -17.94 6.83 -11.13
CA GLU A 92 -18.92 5.93 -11.78
C GLU A 92 -18.31 4.59 -12.17
N ASP A 93 -16.98 4.47 -12.22
CA ASP A 93 -16.29 3.25 -12.60
C ASP A 93 -16.53 2.12 -11.60
N ARG A 94 -16.69 0.91 -12.09
CA ARG A 94 -16.85 -0.30 -11.25
C ARG A 94 -15.55 -0.73 -10.62
N VAL A 95 -14.44 -0.43 -11.28
CA VAL A 95 -13.06 -0.67 -10.83
C VAL A 95 -12.34 0.66 -10.90
N LEU A 96 -11.87 1.12 -9.77
CA LEU A 96 -11.16 2.39 -9.70
C LEU A 96 -9.70 2.20 -10.14
N VAL A 97 -9.26 2.92 -11.16
CA VAL A 97 -7.87 3.00 -11.59
C VAL A 97 -7.40 4.44 -11.40
N VAL A 98 -6.63 4.67 -10.34
CA VAL A 98 -6.16 5.99 -9.93
C VAL A 98 -4.68 6.12 -10.23
N TYR A 99 -4.26 7.19 -10.90
CA TYR A 99 -2.86 7.45 -11.21
C TYR A 99 -2.32 8.60 -10.35
N LEU A 100 -1.32 8.30 -9.52
CA LEU A 100 -0.65 9.23 -8.62
C LEU A 100 0.86 9.23 -8.93
N PRO A 101 1.33 10.00 -9.91
CA PRO A 101 2.72 9.94 -10.37
C PRO A 101 3.74 10.23 -9.26
N ASP A 102 3.46 11.15 -8.38
CA ASP A 102 4.36 11.56 -7.29
C ASP A 102 4.30 10.65 -6.06
N CYS A 103 3.45 9.62 -6.08
CA CYS A 103 3.29 8.71 -4.97
C CYS A 103 4.43 7.68 -4.95
N HIS A 104 5.05 7.46 -3.80
CA HIS A 104 6.05 6.41 -3.65
C HIS A 104 5.45 5.01 -3.86
N GLU A 105 6.07 4.18 -4.71
CA GLU A 105 5.53 2.86 -5.12
C GLU A 105 5.19 1.93 -3.94
N SER A 106 5.98 1.99 -2.86
CA SER A 106 5.81 1.11 -1.70
C SER A 106 4.56 1.38 -0.87
N ILE A 107 3.91 2.56 -1.05
CA ILE A 107 2.68 2.93 -0.33
C ILE A 107 1.43 2.84 -1.21
N ALA A 108 1.57 2.69 -2.52
CA ALA A 108 0.45 2.56 -3.46
C ALA A 108 -0.57 1.48 -3.02
N GLY A 109 -0.08 0.33 -2.53
CA GLY A 109 -0.93 -0.74 -2.03
C GLY A 109 -1.65 -0.41 -0.72
N ILE A 110 -1.13 0.51 0.11
CA ILE A 110 -1.80 0.98 1.33
C ILE A 110 -2.92 1.94 0.94
N ILE A 111 -2.65 2.85 0.02
CA ILE A 111 -3.65 3.79 -0.53
C ILE A 111 -4.78 3.00 -1.18
N ALA A 112 -4.47 2.03 -2.05
CA ALA A 112 -5.48 1.17 -2.67
C ALA A 112 -6.37 0.47 -1.63
N GLY A 113 -5.80 0.00 -0.52
CA GLY A 113 -6.54 -0.59 0.60
C GLY A 113 -7.53 0.38 1.22
N ARG A 114 -7.10 1.61 1.53
CA ARG A 114 -7.98 2.65 2.13
C ARG A 114 -9.09 3.09 1.18
N LEU A 115 -8.78 3.24 -0.11
CA LEU A 115 -9.79 3.58 -1.12
C LEU A 115 -10.79 2.44 -1.31
N LYS A 116 -10.32 1.18 -1.33
CA LYS A 116 -11.21 0.01 -1.36
C LYS A 116 -12.18 -0.01 -0.19
N GLU A 117 -11.72 0.31 1.02
CA GLU A 117 -12.57 0.40 2.22
C GLU A 117 -13.59 1.54 2.12
N LYS A 118 -13.16 2.71 1.61
CA LYS A 118 -14.02 3.89 1.47
C LYS A 118 -15.12 3.70 0.41
N TYR A 119 -14.76 3.17 -0.77
CA TYR A 119 -15.68 3.08 -1.91
C TYR A 119 -16.32 1.71 -2.09
N TYR A 120 -15.84 0.70 -1.36
CA TYR A 120 -16.25 -0.70 -1.52
C TYR A 120 -16.20 -1.19 -2.97
N LYS A 121 -15.13 -0.81 -3.66
CA LYS A 121 -14.84 -1.16 -5.06
C LYS A 121 -13.44 -1.78 -5.16
N PRO A 122 -13.16 -2.61 -6.20
CA PRO A 122 -11.78 -2.94 -6.56
C PRO A 122 -11.02 -1.67 -6.94
N VAL A 123 -9.79 -1.53 -6.48
CA VAL A 123 -8.97 -0.33 -6.69
C VAL A 123 -7.58 -0.72 -7.16
N PHE A 124 -7.10 -0.07 -8.18
CA PHE A 124 -5.69 -0.02 -8.57
C PHE A 124 -5.16 1.40 -8.35
N VAL A 125 -4.04 1.52 -7.66
CA VAL A 125 -3.27 2.75 -7.57
C VAL A 125 -2.00 2.57 -8.39
N LEU A 126 -1.84 3.41 -9.39
CA LEU A 126 -0.70 3.44 -10.28
C LEU A 126 0.21 4.62 -9.89
N THR A 127 1.51 4.44 -10.03
CA THR A 127 2.52 5.45 -9.69
C THR A 127 3.67 5.40 -10.70
N GLN A 128 4.40 6.50 -10.85
CA GLN A 128 5.61 6.52 -11.65
C GLN A 128 6.71 5.73 -10.95
N GLY A 129 7.25 4.72 -11.63
CA GLY A 129 8.44 3.98 -11.20
C GLY A 129 9.66 4.38 -12.02
N GLU A 130 10.84 3.83 -11.68
CA GLU A 130 12.08 4.08 -12.41
C GLU A 130 12.02 3.63 -13.88
N HIS A 131 11.27 2.57 -14.15
CA HIS A 131 11.18 1.92 -15.46
C HIS A 131 9.71 1.74 -15.90
N GLY A 132 8.97 2.86 -16.00
CA GLY A 132 7.55 2.84 -16.37
C GLY A 132 6.61 2.85 -15.15
N ILE A 133 5.34 2.67 -15.41
CA ILE A 133 4.31 2.74 -14.38
C ILE A 133 4.27 1.45 -13.57
N LYS A 134 4.24 1.58 -12.25
CA LYS A 134 3.97 0.49 -11.31
C LYS A 134 2.60 0.66 -10.67
N GLY A 135 1.95 -0.45 -10.35
CA GLY A 135 0.64 -0.42 -9.74
C GLY A 135 0.45 -1.48 -8.68
N SER A 136 -0.38 -1.14 -7.71
CA SER A 136 -0.86 -2.06 -6.68
C SER A 136 -2.36 -2.04 -6.61
N GLY A 137 -2.96 -3.24 -6.65
CA GLY A 137 -4.41 -3.42 -6.56
C GLY A 137 -4.85 -4.02 -5.23
N ARG A 138 -6.06 -3.63 -4.80
CA ARG A 138 -6.78 -4.25 -3.69
C ARG A 138 -8.23 -4.46 -4.10
N SER A 139 -8.77 -5.63 -3.78
CA SER A 139 -10.10 -6.05 -4.22
C SER A 139 -11.06 -6.34 -3.08
N ILE A 140 -12.32 -6.42 -3.44
CA ILE A 140 -13.43 -6.92 -2.61
C ILE A 140 -13.68 -8.41 -2.92
N GLU A 141 -14.36 -9.12 -2.01
CA GLU A 141 -14.61 -10.57 -2.15
C GLU A 141 -15.35 -10.96 -3.44
N SER A 142 -16.18 -10.07 -3.93
CA SER A 142 -17.01 -10.33 -5.14
C SER A 142 -16.27 -10.12 -6.47
N TYR A 143 -14.99 -9.69 -6.45
CA TYR A 143 -14.22 -9.41 -7.67
C TYR A 143 -12.87 -10.12 -7.63
N HIS A 144 -12.63 -11.01 -8.59
CA HIS A 144 -11.38 -11.76 -8.68
C HIS A 144 -10.32 -10.97 -9.46
N MET A 145 -9.56 -10.14 -8.75
CA MET A 145 -8.64 -9.17 -9.35
C MET A 145 -7.64 -9.79 -10.34
N PHE A 146 -7.02 -10.91 -9.98
CA PHE A 146 -6.02 -11.54 -10.84
C PHE A 146 -6.63 -12.10 -12.14
N GLU A 147 -7.80 -12.73 -12.07
CA GLU A 147 -8.49 -13.25 -13.28
C GLU A 147 -8.88 -12.12 -14.23
N GLU A 148 -9.38 -11.00 -13.70
CA GLU A 148 -9.70 -9.84 -14.52
C GLU A 148 -8.46 -9.22 -15.18
N MET A 149 -7.34 -9.15 -14.45
CA MET A 149 -6.07 -8.73 -15.03
C MET A 149 -5.58 -9.65 -16.14
N CYS A 150 -5.80 -10.95 -16.03
CA CYS A 150 -5.41 -11.90 -17.08
C CYS A 150 -6.09 -11.60 -18.43
N LYS A 151 -7.29 -11.02 -18.42
CA LYS A 151 -7.99 -10.59 -19.65
C LYS A 151 -7.30 -9.40 -20.34
N CYS A 152 -6.57 -8.60 -19.56
CA CYS A 152 -5.79 -7.42 -20.01
C CYS A 152 -4.29 -7.71 -20.16
N ARG A 153 -3.88 -8.97 -20.19
CA ARG A 153 -2.47 -9.40 -20.10
C ARG A 153 -1.53 -8.67 -21.04
N ALA A 154 -1.96 -8.38 -22.24
CA ALA A 154 -1.14 -7.75 -23.28
C ALA A 154 -0.70 -6.31 -22.95
N LEU A 155 -1.30 -5.68 -21.94
CA LEU A 155 -0.99 -4.30 -21.53
C LEU A 155 0.14 -4.23 -20.49
N PHE A 156 0.51 -5.36 -19.89
CA PHE A 156 1.48 -5.39 -18.79
C PHE A 156 2.86 -5.85 -19.25
N THR A 157 3.89 -5.22 -18.72
CA THR A 157 5.27 -5.72 -18.78
C THR A 157 5.50 -6.78 -17.72
N LYS A 158 4.92 -6.61 -16.53
CA LYS A 158 4.88 -7.60 -15.44
C LYS A 158 3.57 -7.48 -14.68
N PHE A 159 3.04 -8.60 -14.25
CA PHE A 159 1.90 -8.61 -13.32
C PHE A 159 1.83 -9.91 -12.53
N GLY A 160 1.17 -9.87 -11.39
CA GLY A 160 0.95 -11.02 -10.54
C GLY A 160 0.02 -10.69 -9.39
N GLY A 161 -0.51 -11.72 -8.74
CA GLY A 161 -1.40 -11.49 -7.62
C GLY A 161 -2.30 -12.69 -7.32
N HIS A 162 -3.36 -12.41 -6.60
CA HIS A 162 -4.41 -13.35 -6.25
C HIS A 162 -5.77 -12.63 -6.23
N LYS A 163 -6.82 -13.30 -5.77
CA LYS A 163 -8.20 -12.78 -5.76
C LYS A 163 -8.31 -11.34 -5.20
N LEU A 164 -7.65 -11.05 -4.07
CA LEU A 164 -7.86 -9.81 -3.31
C LEU A 164 -6.75 -8.77 -3.45
N ALA A 165 -5.63 -9.11 -4.06
CA ALA A 165 -4.53 -8.18 -4.26
C ALA A 165 -3.71 -8.54 -5.49
N ALA A 166 -3.20 -7.53 -6.16
CA ALA A 166 -2.32 -7.70 -7.31
C ALA A 166 -1.28 -6.58 -7.39
N GLY A 167 -0.19 -6.88 -8.10
CA GLY A 167 0.82 -5.92 -8.51
C GLY A 167 1.02 -5.97 -10.00
N LEU A 168 1.37 -4.85 -10.61
CA LEU A 168 1.59 -4.75 -12.04
C LEU A 168 2.65 -3.71 -12.40
N SER A 169 3.18 -3.85 -13.60
CA SER A 169 3.96 -2.83 -14.29
C SER A 169 3.46 -2.70 -15.72
N LEU A 170 3.37 -1.49 -16.23
CA LEU A 170 2.94 -1.19 -17.58
C LEU A 170 3.61 0.09 -18.10
N GLU A 171 3.54 0.30 -19.41
CA GLU A 171 3.99 1.54 -20.03
C GLU A 171 2.91 2.63 -19.86
N GLU A 172 3.35 3.89 -19.80
CA GLU A 172 2.45 5.03 -19.54
C GLU A 172 1.30 5.12 -20.56
N GLU A 173 1.57 4.84 -21.82
CA GLU A 173 0.56 4.82 -22.90
C GLU A 173 -0.55 3.78 -22.68
N ASN A 174 -0.33 2.79 -21.84
CA ASN A 174 -1.29 1.73 -21.53
C ASN A 174 -2.17 2.01 -20.31
N VAL A 175 -1.98 3.13 -19.60
CA VAL A 175 -2.76 3.47 -18.40
C VAL A 175 -4.26 3.56 -18.73
N GLU A 176 -4.63 4.37 -19.71
CA GLU A 176 -6.01 4.52 -20.13
C GLU A 176 -6.59 3.25 -20.76
N ARG A 177 -5.77 2.53 -21.51
CA ARG A 177 -6.18 1.25 -22.11
C ARG A 177 -6.47 0.21 -21.03
N PHE A 178 -5.69 0.22 -19.95
CA PHE A 178 -5.91 -0.67 -18.81
C PHE A 178 -7.22 -0.34 -18.08
N ARG A 179 -7.48 0.94 -17.78
CA ARG A 179 -8.76 1.39 -17.21
C ARG A 179 -9.94 0.90 -18.07
N ASN A 180 -9.91 1.19 -19.35
CA ASN A 180 -10.97 0.81 -20.28
C ASN A 180 -11.15 -0.72 -20.38
N CYS A 181 -10.06 -1.48 -20.41
CA CYS A 181 -10.10 -2.94 -20.42
C CYS A 181 -10.84 -3.48 -19.19
N LEU A 182 -10.51 -3.02 -17.99
CA LEU A 182 -11.17 -3.44 -16.76
C LEU A 182 -12.65 -3.06 -16.70
N LEU A 183 -13.02 -1.88 -17.19
CA LEU A 183 -14.42 -1.46 -17.26
C LEU A 183 -15.25 -2.34 -18.20
N TYR A 184 -14.67 -2.71 -19.33
CA TYR A 184 -15.33 -3.54 -20.33
C TYR A 184 -15.45 -5.01 -19.91
N THR A 185 -14.42 -5.55 -19.24
CA THR A 185 -14.36 -6.97 -18.85
C THR A 185 -15.05 -7.27 -17.52
N SER A 186 -15.27 -6.26 -16.69
CA SER A 186 -15.89 -6.44 -15.37
C SER A 186 -17.37 -6.80 -15.48
N PRO A 187 -17.83 -7.89 -14.83
CA PRO A 187 -19.23 -8.32 -14.91
C PRO A 187 -20.18 -7.23 -14.45
N SER A 188 -21.25 -7.01 -15.21
CA SER A 188 -22.33 -6.10 -14.79
C SER A 188 -23.03 -6.64 -13.54
N PRO A 189 -23.55 -5.76 -12.64
CA PRO A 189 -24.42 -6.19 -11.54
C PRO A 189 -25.62 -7.02 -12.04
N ARG A 190 -26.06 -6.81 -13.28
CA ARG A 190 -27.15 -7.57 -13.94
C ARG A 190 -26.74 -8.99 -14.36
N ASP A 191 -25.45 -9.25 -14.53
CA ASP A 191 -24.96 -10.57 -14.96
C ASP A 191 -24.83 -11.58 -13.80
N ARG A 192 -25.03 -11.15 -12.56
CA ARG A 192 -24.99 -12.01 -11.35
C ARG A 192 -26.32 -12.68 -11.01
N THR A 193 -27.35 -12.44 -11.79
CA THR A 193 -28.72 -12.99 -11.57
C THR A 193 -29.06 -14.13 -12.55
N ARG A 194 -28.05 -14.80 -13.11
CA ARG A 194 -28.26 -16.02 -13.88
C ARG A 194 -27.45 -17.18 -13.33
#